data_68e9774f169ff85c21693723e373573e
#
_entry.id   68e9774f169ff85c21693723e373573e
#
_cell.length_a   1.000
_cell.length_b   1.000
_cell.length_c   1.000
_cell.angle_alpha   90.00
_cell.angle_beta   90.00
_cell.angle_gamma   90.00
#
_symmetry.space_group_name_H-M   'P 1'
#
loop_
_entity.id
_entity.type
_entity.pdbx_description
1 polymer ?
#
loop_
_entity_poly.entity_id
_entity_poly.type
_entity_poly.pdbx_seq_one_letter_code
_entity_poly.pdbx_strand_id
1 'polypeptide(L)'
;HCYGYPLSGRFIAIDRCYDVPRILHCHVNPANMREFGRSYHRNVIDEVVRQKTYTYWIDHTDNAQLMDLFTFGAHGGIYLGAETYGQLTNFNFDCVCIGIHKLGSQWKNRNWQISQGSIIANAGEKLESIHPILIEGIGHTSISNVEAFSGDNGALTNWASSWDYMTVTSGATISLSNCRMSGYSSAKPINAHPDAKIYAAGCIDKNNEFFEIRPLDIQENQGR
;
A
#
# COMPACT_ATOMS: atom_id res chain seq x y z
N HIS A 1 -19.86 -5.40 -8.07
CA HIS A 1 -19.86 -4.17 -7.25
C HIS A 1 -20.17 -4.53 -5.81
N CYS A 2 -19.26 -4.19 -4.88
CA CYS A 2 -19.49 -4.33 -3.45
C CYS A 2 -19.34 -2.97 -2.78
N TYR A 3 -20.27 -2.66 -1.87
CA TYR A 3 -20.24 -1.46 -1.05
C TYR A 3 -20.37 -1.85 0.41
N GLY A 4 -19.66 -1.18 1.30
CA GLY A 4 -19.75 -1.44 2.71
C GLY A 4 -18.59 -0.90 3.52
N TYR A 5 -18.49 -1.36 4.76
CA TYR A 5 -17.37 -1.07 5.62
C TYR A 5 -17.18 -2.19 6.63
N PRO A 6 -15.98 -2.74 6.80
CA PRO A 6 -15.72 -3.78 7.79
C PRO A 6 -15.72 -3.16 9.20
N LEU A 7 -16.34 -3.80 10.13
CA LEU A 7 -16.26 -3.42 11.56
C LEU A 7 -15.13 -4.13 12.28
N SER A 8 -14.66 -5.25 11.72
CA SER A 8 -13.52 -6.01 12.24
C SER A 8 -12.98 -6.97 11.16
N GLY A 9 -11.72 -7.33 11.28
CA GLY A 9 -11.08 -8.34 10.43
C GLY A 9 -10.81 -7.85 9.02
N ARG A 10 -11.56 -8.33 8.03
CA ARG A 10 -11.33 -8.10 6.61
C ARG A 10 -12.64 -7.85 5.90
N PHE A 11 -12.66 -6.97 4.88
CA PHE A 11 -13.85 -6.78 4.07
C PHE A 11 -13.98 -7.89 3.01
N ILE A 12 -12.93 -8.13 2.26
CA ILE A 12 -12.83 -9.25 1.34
C ILE A 12 -11.54 -10.02 1.64
N ALA A 13 -11.67 -11.33 1.81
CA ALA A 13 -10.54 -12.22 1.95
C ALA A 13 -10.62 -13.32 0.90
N ILE A 14 -9.52 -13.52 0.17
CA ILE A 14 -9.32 -14.63 -0.75
C ILE A 14 -8.10 -15.41 -0.26
N ASP A 15 -8.31 -16.66 0.05
CA ASP A 15 -7.27 -17.59 0.48
C ASP A 15 -7.45 -18.94 -0.21
N ARG A 16 -6.36 -19.57 -0.62
CA ARG A 16 -6.34 -20.87 -1.29
C ARG A 16 -7.21 -20.97 -2.53
N CYS A 17 -7.17 -19.91 -3.34
CA CYS A 17 -7.82 -19.89 -4.64
C CYS A 17 -6.77 -20.07 -5.74
N TYR A 18 -6.72 -21.24 -6.35
CA TYR A 18 -5.70 -21.63 -7.33
C TYR A 18 -6.14 -21.45 -8.79
N ASP A 19 -7.23 -20.76 -9.00
CA ASP A 19 -7.62 -20.22 -10.29
C ASP A 19 -7.72 -18.69 -10.19
N VAL A 20 -7.72 -18.00 -11.27
CA VAL A 20 -7.64 -16.53 -11.39
C VAL A 20 -8.78 -15.85 -10.60
N PRO A 21 -8.62 -15.52 -9.32
CA PRO A 21 -9.66 -14.81 -8.57
C PRO A 21 -9.74 -13.37 -9.05
N ARG A 22 -10.94 -12.81 -9.06
CA ARG A 22 -11.19 -11.44 -9.47
C ARG A 22 -11.94 -10.67 -8.40
N ILE A 23 -11.42 -9.48 -8.05
CA ILE A 23 -12.14 -8.49 -7.25
C ILE A 23 -12.23 -7.24 -8.09
N LEU A 24 -13.45 -6.84 -8.40
CA LEU A 24 -13.72 -5.74 -9.31
C LEU A 24 -14.75 -4.78 -8.70
N HIS A 25 -14.51 -3.47 -8.85
CA HIS A 25 -15.47 -2.42 -8.52
C HIS A 25 -15.96 -2.45 -7.06
N CYS A 26 -15.06 -2.43 -6.11
CA CYS A 26 -15.40 -2.45 -4.70
C CYS A 26 -15.13 -1.08 -4.04
N HIS A 27 -16.15 -0.55 -3.38
CA HIS A 27 -16.09 0.75 -2.71
C HIS A 27 -16.33 0.58 -1.20
N VAL A 28 -15.26 0.63 -0.43
CA VAL A 28 -15.29 0.43 1.02
C VAL A 28 -15.13 1.77 1.73
N ASN A 29 -16.24 2.26 2.25
CA ASN A 29 -16.29 3.59 2.88
C ASN A 29 -17.27 3.58 4.06
N PRO A 30 -16.86 4.05 5.24
CA PRO A 30 -17.74 4.15 6.40
C PRO A 30 -18.93 5.10 6.16
N ALA A 31 -18.83 6.05 5.23
CA ALA A 31 -19.95 6.90 4.87
C ALA A 31 -21.15 6.13 4.29
N ASN A 32 -20.93 4.96 3.71
CA ASN A 32 -22.01 4.08 3.24
C ASN A 32 -22.92 3.60 4.37
N MET A 33 -22.46 3.65 5.62
CA MET A 33 -23.28 3.31 6.78
C MET A 33 -24.41 4.33 7.04
N ARG A 34 -24.27 5.56 6.53
CA ARG A 34 -25.33 6.59 6.66
C ARG A 34 -26.61 6.23 5.89
N GLU A 35 -26.46 5.57 4.75
CA GLU A 35 -27.60 5.12 3.93
C GLU A 35 -28.48 4.11 4.66
N PHE A 36 -27.93 3.44 5.67
CA PHE A 36 -28.64 2.50 6.51
C PHE A 36 -29.13 3.12 7.84
N GLY A 37 -29.21 4.46 7.94
CA GLY A 37 -29.70 5.17 9.11
C GLY A 37 -28.73 5.14 10.30
N ARG A 38 -27.48 4.75 10.11
CA ARG A 38 -26.45 4.75 11.16
C ARG A 38 -25.57 5.98 11.06
N SER A 39 -25.34 6.64 12.19
CA SER A 39 -24.41 7.75 12.24
C SER A 39 -22.97 7.23 12.04
N TYR A 40 -22.25 7.90 11.16
CA TYR A 40 -20.82 7.73 11.05
C TYR A 40 -20.14 8.36 12.29
N HIS A 41 -19.40 7.56 13.03
CA HIS A 41 -18.58 8.03 14.12
C HIS A 41 -17.11 7.75 13.84
N ARG A 42 -16.26 8.74 14.07
CA ARG A 42 -14.81 8.59 13.96
C ARG A 42 -14.31 7.39 14.77
N ASN A 43 -14.91 7.15 15.93
CA ASN A 43 -14.59 6.00 16.79
C ASN A 43 -14.66 4.65 16.08
N VAL A 44 -15.46 4.52 15.01
CA VAL A 44 -15.54 3.29 14.22
C VAL A 44 -14.28 3.10 13.39
N ILE A 45 -13.78 4.17 12.75
CA ILE A 45 -12.50 4.13 12.02
C ILE A 45 -11.37 3.85 12.99
N ASP A 46 -11.31 4.55 14.12
CA ASP A 46 -10.25 4.39 15.10
C ASP A 46 -10.21 2.94 15.61
N GLU A 47 -11.36 2.33 15.81
CA GLU A 47 -11.45 0.93 16.22
C GLU A 47 -11.00 -0.03 15.10
N VAL A 48 -11.42 0.18 13.86
CA VAL A 48 -11.01 -0.62 12.70
C VAL A 48 -9.50 -0.53 12.49
N VAL A 49 -8.94 0.65 12.63
CA VAL A 49 -7.49 0.88 12.58
C VAL A 49 -6.77 0.18 13.73
N ARG A 50 -7.29 0.31 14.96
CA ARG A 50 -6.72 -0.34 16.15
C ARG A 50 -6.70 -1.86 16.04
N GLN A 51 -7.72 -2.44 15.41
CA GLN A 51 -7.82 -3.89 15.14
C GLN A 51 -6.90 -4.35 13.99
N LYS A 52 -6.14 -3.45 13.38
CA LYS A 52 -5.27 -3.75 12.23
C LYS A 52 -6.03 -4.41 11.07
N THR A 53 -7.23 -3.91 10.78
CA THR A 53 -8.08 -4.42 9.72
C THR A 53 -7.53 -4.04 8.35
N TYR A 54 -7.32 -5.03 7.50
CA TYR A 54 -7.07 -4.85 6.08
C TYR A 54 -8.39 -4.96 5.31
N THR A 55 -8.61 -4.03 4.39
CA THR A 55 -9.82 -4.08 3.56
C THR A 55 -9.79 -5.29 2.65
N TYR A 56 -8.73 -5.44 1.91
CA TYR A 56 -8.55 -6.58 0.99
C TYR A 56 -7.40 -7.46 1.50
N TRP A 57 -7.67 -8.76 1.55
CA TRP A 57 -6.70 -9.76 2.00
C TRP A 57 -6.58 -10.85 0.96
N ILE A 58 -5.42 -10.98 0.33
CA ILE A 58 -5.17 -11.94 -0.72
C ILE A 58 -4.01 -12.82 -0.28
N ASP A 59 -4.28 -14.10 -0.13
CA ASP A 59 -3.28 -15.07 0.30
C ASP A 59 -3.43 -16.40 -0.44
N HIS A 60 -2.36 -17.16 -0.62
CA HIS A 60 -2.33 -18.45 -1.30
C HIS A 60 -3.16 -18.44 -2.60
N THR A 61 -2.92 -17.50 -3.49
CA THR A 61 -3.70 -17.34 -4.71
C THR A 61 -2.83 -17.33 -5.95
N ASP A 62 -3.42 -17.82 -7.02
CA ASP A 62 -2.81 -17.88 -8.34
C ASP A 62 -3.36 -16.76 -9.24
N ASN A 63 -2.49 -15.88 -9.71
CA ASN A 63 -2.77 -14.84 -10.71
C ASN A 63 -4.02 -13.99 -10.41
N ALA A 64 -4.10 -13.44 -9.20
CA ALA A 64 -5.23 -12.60 -8.80
C ALA A 64 -5.34 -11.34 -9.67
N GLN A 65 -6.56 -11.00 -10.09
CA GLN A 65 -6.88 -9.81 -10.87
C GLN A 65 -7.76 -8.86 -10.05
N LEU A 66 -7.20 -7.73 -9.65
CA LEU A 66 -7.81 -6.78 -8.74
C LEU A 66 -7.92 -5.43 -9.45
N MET A 67 -9.12 -4.88 -9.56
CA MET A 67 -9.34 -3.66 -10.31
C MET A 67 -10.46 -2.80 -9.72
N ASP A 68 -10.25 -1.50 -9.76
CA ASP A 68 -11.20 -0.49 -9.31
C ASP A 68 -11.61 -0.69 -7.86
N LEU A 69 -10.60 -0.61 -6.99
CA LEU A 69 -10.74 -0.82 -5.57
C LEU A 69 -10.59 0.48 -4.80
N PHE A 70 -11.57 0.80 -3.99
CA PHE A 70 -11.53 1.94 -3.10
C PHE A 70 -11.60 1.50 -1.64
N THR A 71 -10.82 2.17 -0.80
CA THR A 71 -10.87 2.03 0.66
C THR A 71 -10.73 3.39 1.30
N PHE A 72 -11.53 3.64 2.33
CA PHE A 72 -11.39 4.81 3.20
C PHE A 72 -11.39 4.39 4.67
N GLY A 73 -10.39 4.84 5.42
CA GLY A 73 -10.38 4.74 6.87
C GLY A 73 -10.18 3.33 7.42
N ALA A 74 -9.22 2.58 6.92
CA ALA A 74 -8.81 1.28 7.44
C ALA A 74 -7.35 1.30 7.90
N HIS A 75 -6.90 0.28 8.63
CA HIS A 75 -5.48 0.10 8.91
C HIS A 75 -4.72 -0.20 7.63
N GLY A 76 -5.19 -1.13 6.81
CA GLY A 76 -4.58 -1.49 5.55
C GLY A 76 -5.54 -1.43 4.36
N GLY A 77 -5.06 -0.93 3.22
CA GLY A 77 -5.77 -1.02 1.96
C GLY A 77 -5.79 -2.47 1.50
N ILE A 78 -4.63 -3.01 1.16
CA ILE A 78 -4.51 -4.39 0.69
C ILE A 78 -3.31 -5.11 1.33
N TYR A 79 -3.53 -6.37 1.69
CA TYR A 79 -2.50 -7.33 2.09
C TYR A 79 -2.34 -8.39 0.99
N LEU A 80 -1.11 -8.60 0.56
CA LEU A 80 -0.70 -9.55 -0.45
C LEU A 80 0.26 -10.55 0.19
N GLY A 81 -0.22 -11.74 0.50
CA GLY A 81 0.52 -12.78 1.19
C GLY A 81 1.71 -13.33 0.41
N ALA A 82 2.51 -14.15 1.06
CA ALA A 82 3.76 -14.66 0.51
C ALA A 82 3.59 -15.59 -0.71
N GLU A 83 2.50 -16.31 -0.75
CA GLU A 83 2.22 -17.28 -1.84
C GLU A 83 1.21 -16.73 -2.86
N THR A 84 1.38 -15.44 -3.21
CA THR A 84 0.48 -14.77 -4.15
C THR A 84 1.24 -14.08 -5.27
N TYR A 85 0.57 -13.95 -6.41
CA TYR A 85 0.98 -13.08 -7.49
C TYR A 85 -0.24 -12.61 -8.29
N GLY A 86 -0.10 -11.55 -9.04
CA GLY A 86 -1.21 -11.03 -9.81
C GLY A 86 -1.07 -9.58 -10.23
N GLN A 87 -2.20 -8.95 -10.40
CA GLN A 87 -2.31 -7.59 -10.89
C GLN A 87 -3.27 -6.79 -10.00
N LEU A 88 -2.85 -5.57 -9.63
CA LEU A 88 -3.68 -4.58 -8.96
C LEU A 88 -3.63 -3.30 -9.80
N THR A 89 -4.77 -2.85 -10.27
CA THR A 89 -4.86 -1.64 -11.09
C THR A 89 -6.08 -0.80 -10.75
N ASN A 90 -5.98 0.50 -11.01
CA ASN A 90 -7.05 1.47 -10.77
C ASN A 90 -7.57 1.38 -9.33
N PHE A 91 -6.77 1.81 -8.38
CA PHE A 91 -7.15 1.77 -6.97
C PHE A 91 -6.94 3.12 -6.28
N ASN A 92 -7.70 3.33 -5.21
CA ASN A 92 -7.50 4.46 -4.30
C ASN A 92 -7.65 3.95 -2.86
N PHE A 93 -6.57 4.01 -2.09
CA PHE A 93 -6.54 3.67 -0.67
C PHE A 93 -6.35 4.94 0.14
N ASP A 94 -7.46 5.46 0.65
CA ASP A 94 -7.54 6.75 1.32
C ASP A 94 -7.62 6.58 2.84
N CYS A 95 -6.90 7.42 3.55
CA CYS A 95 -6.87 7.42 5.03
C CYS A 95 -6.50 6.03 5.61
N VAL A 96 -5.47 5.42 5.07
CA VAL A 96 -4.94 4.12 5.55
C VAL A 96 -3.58 4.31 6.22
N CYS A 97 -3.20 3.36 7.07
CA CYS A 97 -1.86 3.34 7.66
C CYS A 97 -0.85 2.65 6.75
N ILE A 98 -1.29 1.55 6.14
CA ILE A 98 -0.53 0.80 5.15
C ILE A 98 -1.40 0.70 3.90
N GLY A 99 -0.98 1.35 2.81
CA GLY A 99 -1.74 1.25 1.56
C GLY A 99 -1.61 -0.14 0.96
N ILE A 100 -0.39 -0.56 0.68
CA ILE A 100 -0.07 -1.88 0.13
C ILE A 100 0.94 -2.55 1.05
N HIS A 101 0.58 -3.71 1.57
CA HIS A 101 1.46 -4.58 2.33
C HIS A 101 1.67 -5.88 1.56
N LYS A 102 2.88 -6.10 1.05
CA LYS A 102 3.23 -7.32 0.32
C LYS A 102 4.28 -8.10 1.06
N LEU A 103 4.00 -9.36 1.35
CA LEU A 103 4.98 -10.29 1.89
C LEU A 103 5.87 -10.90 0.80
N GLY A 104 7.08 -11.26 1.18
CA GLY A 104 8.01 -11.98 0.35
C GLY A 104 7.46 -13.34 -0.08
N SER A 105 7.84 -13.77 -1.27
CA SER A 105 7.46 -15.06 -1.82
C SER A 105 8.71 -15.93 -2.02
N GLN A 106 8.64 -17.18 -1.60
CA GLN A 106 9.65 -18.17 -1.99
C GLN A 106 9.69 -18.44 -3.51
N TRP A 107 8.64 -18.02 -4.21
CA TRP A 107 8.50 -18.15 -5.65
C TRP A 107 9.17 -16.97 -6.36
N LYS A 108 10.46 -17.06 -6.65
CA LYS A 108 11.24 -15.98 -7.27
C LYS A 108 10.70 -15.47 -8.60
N ASN A 109 9.91 -16.28 -9.31
CA ASN A 109 9.38 -15.97 -10.63
C ASN A 109 7.95 -15.39 -10.59
N ARG A 110 7.36 -15.21 -9.41
CA ARG A 110 6.01 -14.66 -9.26
C ARG A 110 6.12 -13.17 -8.93
N ASN A 111 5.41 -12.37 -9.70
CA ASN A 111 5.46 -10.92 -9.64
C ASN A 111 4.07 -10.34 -9.34
N TRP A 112 4.03 -9.32 -8.53
CA TRP A 112 2.89 -8.42 -8.48
C TRP A 112 3.13 -7.24 -9.41
N GLN A 113 2.13 -6.98 -10.27
CA GLN A 113 2.06 -5.81 -11.13
C GLN A 113 1.03 -4.85 -10.53
N ILE A 114 1.49 -3.71 -10.06
CA ILE A 114 0.67 -2.71 -9.37
C ILE A 114 0.71 -1.44 -10.19
N SER A 115 -0.45 -0.90 -10.56
CA SER A 115 -0.48 0.25 -11.45
C SER A 115 -1.70 1.14 -11.28
N GLN A 116 -1.55 2.41 -11.68
CA GLN A 116 -2.65 3.37 -11.78
C GLN A 116 -3.42 3.52 -10.46
N GLY A 117 -2.74 3.96 -9.44
CA GLY A 117 -3.35 4.08 -8.13
C GLY A 117 -2.92 5.30 -7.34
N SER A 118 -3.69 5.60 -6.30
CA SER A 118 -3.33 6.60 -5.31
C SER A 118 -3.43 6.03 -3.90
N ILE A 119 -2.54 6.48 -3.03
CA ILE A 119 -2.50 6.12 -1.63
C ILE A 119 -2.41 7.40 -0.81
N ILE A 120 -3.38 7.60 0.06
CA ILE A 120 -3.35 8.67 1.06
C ILE A 120 -3.09 8.01 2.41
N ALA A 121 -1.84 8.08 2.85
CA ALA A 121 -1.43 7.48 4.10
C ALA A 121 -1.67 8.47 5.24
N ASN A 122 -2.57 8.13 6.11
CA ASN A 122 -2.90 8.89 7.31
C ASN A 122 -2.85 7.97 8.52
N ALA A 123 -2.06 8.32 9.52
CA ALA A 123 -2.14 7.64 10.80
C ALA A 123 -3.40 8.10 11.56
N GLY A 124 -4.12 7.17 12.13
CA GLY A 124 -5.00 7.47 13.28
C GLY A 124 -4.15 7.97 14.47
N GLU A 125 -4.79 8.47 15.50
CA GLU A 125 -4.17 9.28 16.58
C GLU A 125 -2.93 8.67 17.29
N LYS A 126 -2.56 7.42 17.08
CA LYS A 126 -1.49 6.75 17.83
C LYS A 126 -0.76 5.66 17.04
N LEU A 127 -0.65 5.76 15.72
CA LEU A 127 0.00 4.70 14.97
C LEU A 127 1.51 4.83 14.96
N GLU A 128 2.14 3.73 15.29
CA GLU A 128 3.58 3.60 15.43
C GLU A 128 4.31 3.74 14.09
N SER A 129 3.62 3.48 12.97
CA SER A 129 4.23 3.57 11.64
C SER A 129 3.19 3.77 10.53
N ILE A 130 3.53 4.61 9.57
CA ILE A 130 2.81 4.78 8.32
C ILE A 130 3.70 4.24 7.20
N HIS A 131 3.14 3.36 6.40
CA HIS A 131 3.79 2.85 5.21
C HIS A 131 2.81 2.89 4.05
N PRO A 132 2.85 3.91 3.18
CA PRO A 132 2.05 3.85 1.95
C PRO A 132 2.27 2.54 1.21
N ILE A 133 3.53 2.10 1.11
CA ILE A 133 3.89 0.82 0.51
C ILE A 133 4.92 0.12 1.41
N LEU A 134 4.59 -1.08 1.86
CA LEU A 134 5.47 -1.95 2.63
C LEU A 134 5.69 -3.26 1.86
N ILE A 135 6.93 -3.51 1.47
CA ILE A 135 7.34 -4.72 0.76
C ILE A 135 8.32 -5.50 1.63
N GLU A 136 7.95 -6.70 1.99
CA GLU A 136 8.75 -7.56 2.88
C GLU A 136 9.22 -8.82 2.16
N GLY A 137 10.50 -9.12 2.32
CA GLY A 137 11.12 -10.38 1.90
C GLY A 137 11.32 -10.53 0.38
N ILE A 138 11.65 -11.73 -0.02
CA ILE A 138 12.09 -12.07 -1.37
C ILE A 138 10.95 -11.94 -2.40
N GLY A 139 11.29 -11.60 -3.62
CA GLY A 139 10.38 -11.57 -4.77
C GLY A 139 10.46 -10.26 -5.53
N HIS A 140 9.79 -10.23 -6.67
CA HIS A 140 9.72 -9.06 -7.52
C HIS A 140 8.36 -8.38 -7.42
N THR A 141 8.35 -7.06 -7.44
CA THR A 141 7.14 -6.23 -7.52
C THR A 141 7.38 -5.09 -8.50
N SER A 142 6.52 -4.97 -9.49
CA SER A 142 6.52 -3.86 -10.44
C SER A 142 5.43 -2.87 -10.05
N ILE A 143 5.78 -1.60 -9.91
CA ILE A 143 4.85 -0.54 -9.53
C ILE A 143 4.97 0.59 -10.56
N SER A 144 3.85 1.01 -11.15
CA SER A 144 3.85 2.05 -12.16
C SER A 144 2.67 3.01 -12.02
N ASN A 145 2.92 4.30 -12.24
CA ASN A 145 1.89 5.33 -12.18
C ASN A 145 1.10 5.30 -10.85
N VAL A 146 1.81 5.14 -9.74
CA VAL A 146 1.22 5.17 -8.39
C VAL A 146 1.68 6.43 -7.67
N GLU A 147 0.73 7.18 -7.16
CA GLU A 147 0.98 8.33 -6.32
C GLU A 147 0.73 7.98 -4.86
N ALA A 148 1.62 8.42 -3.97
CA ALA A 148 1.33 8.44 -2.55
C ALA A 148 1.60 9.83 -1.98
N PHE A 149 0.68 10.32 -1.19
CA PHE A 149 0.77 11.61 -0.54
C PHE A 149 0.13 11.58 0.85
N SER A 150 0.49 12.55 1.67
CA SER A 150 -0.19 12.78 2.94
C SER A 150 -1.35 13.76 2.71
N GLY A 151 -2.50 13.45 3.27
CA GLY A 151 -3.59 14.43 3.28
C GLY A 151 -3.30 15.55 4.28
N ASP A 152 -3.18 16.78 3.82
CA ASP A 152 -3.08 18.00 4.67
C ASP A 152 -4.40 18.32 5.39
N ASN A 153 -5.36 17.44 5.35
CA ASN A 153 -6.66 17.64 5.96
C ASN A 153 -6.53 17.55 7.46
N GLY A 154 -6.38 18.69 8.12
CA GLY A 154 -6.22 18.91 9.56
C GLY A 154 -7.17 18.19 10.53
N ALA A 155 -7.90 17.21 10.05
CA ALA A 155 -8.77 16.33 10.84
C ALA A 155 -8.05 15.10 11.40
N LEU A 156 -6.83 14.80 10.97
CA LEU A 156 -6.07 13.60 11.37
C LEU A 156 -4.64 13.98 11.79
N THR A 157 -4.51 14.92 12.68
CA THR A 157 -3.32 15.75 12.92
C THR A 157 -2.20 15.16 13.78
N ASN A 158 -2.22 13.89 14.13
CA ASN A 158 -1.11 13.29 14.86
C ASN A 158 -0.30 12.35 13.96
N TRP A 159 0.46 12.95 13.06
CA TRP A 159 1.38 12.27 12.17
C TRP A 159 2.50 11.58 12.95
N ALA A 160 2.88 10.40 12.48
CA ALA A 160 4.18 9.85 12.84
C ALA A 160 5.26 10.89 12.50
N SER A 161 6.24 11.04 13.39
CA SER A 161 7.29 12.05 13.24
C SER A 161 8.13 11.89 11.97
N SER A 162 8.08 10.71 11.35
CA SER A 162 8.77 10.39 10.10
C SER A 162 8.09 9.22 9.39
N TRP A 163 7.93 9.31 8.08
CA TRP A 163 7.44 8.24 7.24
C TRP A 163 8.02 8.30 5.83
N ASP A 164 8.14 7.14 5.20
CA ASP A 164 8.70 6.95 3.87
C ASP A 164 7.56 6.66 2.87
N TYR A 165 7.75 7.02 1.61
CA TYR A 165 6.84 6.57 0.55
C TYR A 165 6.78 5.05 0.47
N MET A 166 7.93 4.40 0.58
CA MET A 166 8.05 2.95 0.53
C MET A 166 9.09 2.46 1.54
N THR A 167 8.73 1.38 2.22
CA THR A 167 9.66 0.61 3.05
C THR A 167 9.88 -0.76 2.40
N VAL A 168 11.14 -1.14 2.22
CA VAL A 168 11.55 -2.39 1.56
C VAL A 168 12.50 -3.16 2.45
N THR A 169 12.14 -4.39 2.81
CA THR A 169 13.00 -5.24 3.61
C THR A 169 13.95 -6.09 2.76
N SER A 170 14.76 -6.92 3.41
CA SER A 170 15.78 -7.76 2.81
C SER A 170 15.26 -8.65 1.67
N GLY A 171 16.05 -8.77 0.61
CA GLY A 171 15.84 -9.71 -0.49
C GLY A 171 14.83 -9.32 -1.56
N ALA A 172 14.12 -8.22 -1.39
CA ALA A 172 13.13 -7.76 -2.37
C ALA A 172 13.78 -7.18 -3.62
N THR A 173 13.10 -7.33 -4.75
CA THR A 173 13.41 -6.64 -6.01
C THR A 173 12.21 -5.80 -6.44
N ILE A 174 12.41 -4.50 -6.61
CA ILE A 174 11.35 -3.55 -6.93
C ILE A 174 11.69 -2.83 -8.22
N SER A 175 10.69 -2.72 -9.11
CA SER A 175 10.77 -1.84 -10.28
C SER A 175 9.70 -0.76 -10.16
N LEU A 176 10.12 0.49 -10.15
CA LEU A 176 9.25 1.67 -10.10
C LEU A 176 9.30 2.41 -11.42
N SER A 177 8.16 2.83 -11.95
CA SER A 177 8.12 3.70 -13.12
C SER A 177 7.01 4.75 -13.01
N ASN A 178 7.38 5.99 -13.30
CA ASN A 178 6.44 7.12 -13.31
C ASN A 178 5.62 7.27 -12.01
N CYS A 179 6.20 6.95 -10.87
CA CYS A 179 5.55 7.09 -9.57
C CYS A 179 5.75 8.50 -9.01
N ARG A 180 4.75 9.03 -8.31
CA ARG A 180 4.83 10.29 -7.62
C ARG A 180 4.85 10.09 -6.11
N MET A 181 5.93 10.56 -5.49
CA MET A 181 6.20 10.39 -4.06
C MET A 181 6.15 11.75 -3.38
N SER A 182 4.94 12.27 -3.16
CA SER A 182 4.77 13.70 -2.81
C SER A 182 4.60 13.98 -1.33
N GLY A 183 4.49 13.02 -0.47
CA GLY A 183 4.11 13.31 0.91
C GLY A 183 4.95 12.63 1.98
N TYR A 184 6.17 12.22 1.71
CA TYR A 184 7.02 11.63 2.74
C TYR A 184 7.73 12.71 3.59
N SER A 185 7.97 12.42 4.86
CA SER A 185 8.65 13.30 5.82
C SER A 185 10.12 12.94 6.05
N SER A 186 10.53 11.74 5.69
CA SER A 186 11.91 11.27 5.78
C SER A 186 12.85 11.99 4.81
N ALA A 187 14.15 11.82 5.00
CA ALA A 187 15.17 12.41 4.13
C ALA A 187 15.14 11.81 2.71
N LYS A 188 14.69 10.55 2.59
CA LYS A 188 14.61 9.82 1.32
C LYS A 188 13.21 9.25 1.13
N PRO A 189 12.69 9.15 -0.10
CA PRO A 189 11.36 8.59 -0.33
C PRO A 189 11.29 7.09 -0.06
N ILE A 190 12.38 6.38 -0.23
CA ILE A 190 12.45 4.93 -0.10
C ILE A 190 13.44 4.55 1.00
N ASN A 191 12.94 3.84 1.99
CA ASN A 191 13.72 3.21 3.04
C ASN A 191 13.91 1.73 2.67
N ALA A 192 15.12 1.37 2.25
CA ALA A 192 15.41 0.04 1.75
C ALA A 192 16.53 -0.64 2.52
N HIS A 193 16.37 -1.93 2.76
CA HIS A 193 17.44 -2.76 3.26
C HIS A 193 18.61 -2.82 2.26
N PRO A 194 19.88 -2.88 2.69
CA PRO A 194 21.04 -2.83 1.82
C PRO A 194 21.11 -3.89 0.71
N ASP A 195 20.50 -5.05 0.91
CA ASP A 195 20.44 -6.13 -0.11
C ASP A 195 19.19 -6.09 -1.00
N ALA A 196 18.27 -5.15 -0.76
CA ALA A 196 17.15 -4.94 -1.63
C ALA A 196 17.63 -4.33 -2.97
N LYS A 197 17.00 -4.76 -4.06
CA LYS A 197 17.30 -4.24 -5.40
C LYS A 197 16.17 -3.34 -5.86
N ILE A 198 16.46 -2.06 -6.04
CA ILE A 198 15.47 -1.08 -6.47
C ILE A 198 15.91 -0.46 -7.79
N TYR A 199 14.96 -0.41 -8.72
CA TYR A 199 15.07 0.27 -9.99
C TYR A 199 13.95 1.30 -10.05
N ALA A 200 14.28 2.57 -10.24
CA ALA A 200 13.29 3.63 -10.39
C ALA A 200 13.60 4.46 -11.63
N ALA A 201 12.59 4.70 -12.45
CA ALA A 201 12.71 5.50 -13.66
C ALA A 201 11.49 6.41 -13.83
N GLY A 202 11.71 7.67 -14.18
CA GLY A 202 10.66 8.67 -14.39
C GLY A 202 9.84 8.99 -13.12
N CYS A 203 10.37 8.68 -11.94
CA CYS A 203 9.71 8.97 -10.68
C CYS A 203 9.92 10.43 -10.26
N ILE A 204 8.96 10.99 -9.55
CA ILE A 204 8.98 12.37 -9.06
C ILE A 204 8.90 12.38 -7.54
N ASP A 205 9.78 13.13 -6.91
CA ASP A 205 9.85 13.27 -5.46
C ASP A 205 8.91 14.38 -4.91
N LYS A 206 8.96 14.62 -3.60
CA LYS A 206 8.17 15.67 -2.92
C LYS A 206 8.50 17.10 -3.34
N ASN A 207 9.66 17.32 -3.96
CA ASN A 207 10.08 18.62 -4.48
C ASN A 207 9.68 18.81 -5.94
N ASN A 208 8.96 17.85 -6.54
CA ASN A 208 8.65 17.74 -7.96
C ASN A 208 9.92 17.57 -8.84
N GLU A 209 10.96 16.97 -8.29
CA GLU A 209 12.19 16.67 -9.01
C GLU A 209 12.16 15.22 -9.48
N PHE A 210 12.64 14.99 -10.71
CA PHE A 210 12.81 13.63 -11.22
C PHE A 210 14.00 12.96 -10.54
N PHE A 211 13.81 11.71 -10.16
CA PHE A 211 14.91 10.90 -9.65
C PHE A 211 14.90 9.51 -10.31
N GLU A 212 16.10 8.96 -10.42
CA GLU A 212 16.34 7.60 -10.88
C GLU A 212 17.15 6.86 -9.83
N ILE A 213 16.83 5.60 -9.61
CA ILE A 213 17.62 4.69 -8.78
C ILE A 213 18.06 3.52 -9.64
N ARG A 214 19.37 3.29 -9.68
CA ARG A 214 19.98 2.12 -10.31
C ARG A 214 20.65 1.26 -9.24
N PRO A 215 20.73 -0.05 -9.37
CA PRO A 215 21.28 -0.93 -8.33
C PRO A 215 22.73 -0.62 -7.92
N LEU A 216 23.51 -0.01 -8.80
CA LEU A 216 24.89 0.41 -8.52
C LEU A 216 24.96 1.57 -7.52
N ASP A 217 23.93 2.40 -7.43
CA ASP A 217 23.92 3.58 -6.55
C ASP A 217 23.73 3.21 -5.07
N ILE A 218 23.25 2.00 -4.80
CA ILE A 218 23.06 1.50 -3.42
C ILE A 218 24.41 1.09 -2.77
N GLN A 219 25.38 0.64 -3.58
CA GLN A 219 26.67 0.21 -3.09
C GLN A 219 27.65 1.36 -2.80
N GLU A 220 27.56 2.47 -3.52
CA GLU A 220 28.48 3.62 -3.35
C GLU A 220 28.16 4.49 -2.13
N ASN A 221 26.92 4.49 -1.65
CA ASN A 221 26.53 5.33 -0.50
C ASN A 221 26.80 4.73 0.89
N GLN A 222 27.37 3.52 0.99
CA GLN A 222 27.74 2.91 2.25
C GLN A 222 29.20 3.19 2.68
N GLY A 223 29.94 3.96 1.90
CA GLY A 223 31.37 4.24 2.11
C GLY A 223 31.76 5.71 2.33
N ARG A 224 30.82 6.57 2.73
CA ARG A 224 31.16 7.96 3.08
C ARG A 224 30.47 8.42 4.36
#